data_5fbae616694aa590779f588a61c36374
#
_entry.id   5fbae616694aa590779f588a61c36374
#
_cell.length_a   1.000
_cell.length_b   1.000
_cell.length_c   1.000
_cell.angle_alpha   90.00
_cell.angle_beta   90.00
_cell.angle_gamma   90.00
#
_symmetry.space_group_name_H-M   'P 1'
#
loop_
_entity.id
_entity.type
_entity.pdbx_description
1 polymer ?
#
loop_
_entity_poly.entity_id
_entity_poly.type
_entity_poly.pdbx_seq_one_letter_code
_entity_poly.pdbx_strand_id
1 'polypeptide(L)'
;MIKAVDLNSDLGESFGQWRMGNDAAVLEIVSSANIACGFHAGSPEGILKTLKAAKQHQVAIGAHVAYPDLVGFGRRNMDIASDEITADVIYQIGALQGLAKAVGMKVTYVKPHGALYNTIAHDLSLIHI
;
A
#
# COMPACT_ATOMS: atom_id res chain seq x y z
N MET A 1 -21.18 26.20 -0.12
CA MET A 1 -19.79 25.67 -0.20
C MET A 1 -19.84 24.14 -0.18
N ILE A 2 -19.43 23.49 -1.22
CA ILE A 2 -19.34 22.03 -1.29
C ILE A 2 -18.11 21.62 -0.49
N LYS A 3 -18.29 20.84 0.57
CA LYS A 3 -17.17 20.23 1.30
C LYS A 3 -16.93 18.86 0.68
N ALA A 4 -15.75 18.65 0.14
CA ALA A 4 -15.32 17.34 -0.32
C ALA A 4 -14.66 16.58 0.82
N VAL A 5 -14.90 15.28 0.89
CA VAL A 5 -14.25 14.36 1.83
C VAL A 5 -13.45 13.35 1.01
N ASP A 6 -12.18 13.14 1.36
CA ASP A 6 -11.39 12.05 0.79
C ASP A 6 -11.80 10.74 1.48
N LEU A 7 -12.35 9.81 0.71
CA LEU A 7 -12.68 8.46 1.15
C LEU A 7 -11.57 7.52 0.72
N ASN A 8 -10.92 6.88 1.70
CA ASN A 8 -9.70 6.11 1.51
C ASN A 8 -9.90 4.64 1.91
N SER A 9 -9.27 3.72 1.19
CA SER A 9 -9.29 2.29 1.53
C SER A 9 -7.97 1.60 1.20
N ASP A 10 -7.70 0.51 1.93
CA ASP A 10 -6.58 -0.40 1.67
C ASP A 10 -7.01 -1.41 0.60
N LEU A 11 -6.24 -1.56 -0.46
CA LEU A 11 -6.53 -2.39 -1.62
C LEU A 11 -5.29 -3.12 -2.14
N GLY A 12 -5.50 -4.03 -3.07
CA GLY A 12 -4.42 -4.82 -3.68
C GLY A 12 -3.84 -5.88 -2.76
N GLU A 13 -4.60 -6.31 -1.76
CA GLU A 13 -4.11 -7.18 -0.68
C GLU A 13 -4.34 -8.68 -0.93
N SER A 14 -4.91 -9.05 -2.05
CA SER A 14 -4.99 -10.46 -2.45
C SER A 14 -3.63 -11.02 -2.83
N PHE A 15 -3.35 -12.27 -2.46
CA PHE A 15 -2.07 -12.92 -2.72
C PHE A 15 -2.29 -14.35 -3.22
N GLY A 16 -1.99 -14.63 -4.48
CA GLY A 16 -2.18 -15.93 -5.10
C GLY A 16 -3.63 -16.40 -5.01
N GLN A 17 -3.85 -17.50 -4.33
CA GLN A 17 -5.19 -18.08 -4.08
C GLN A 17 -5.98 -17.32 -2.99
N TRP A 18 -5.30 -16.55 -2.16
CA TRP A 18 -5.93 -15.79 -1.08
C TRP A 18 -6.58 -14.52 -1.63
N ARG A 19 -7.89 -14.49 -1.61
CA ARG A 19 -8.66 -13.30 -2.00
C ARG A 19 -8.98 -12.47 -0.77
N MET A 20 -8.61 -11.19 -0.83
CA MET A 20 -8.86 -10.21 0.23
C MET A 20 -9.68 -9.06 -0.36
N GLY A 21 -10.87 -8.84 0.20
CA GLY A 21 -11.73 -7.74 -0.20
C GLY A 21 -12.35 -7.86 -1.60
N ASN A 22 -12.93 -6.77 -2.06
CA ASN A 22 -13.50 -6.62 -3.40
C ASN A 22 -13.04 -5.27 -3.97
N ASP A 23 -11.80 -5.24 -4.44
CA ASP A 23 -11.14 -4.02 -4.93
C ASP A 23 -11.97 -3.29 -5.99
N ALA A 24 -12.57 -4.04 -6.92
CA ALA A 24 -13.35 -3.45 -7.99
C ALA A 24 -14.53 -2.63 -7.48
N ALA A 25 -15.32 -3.19 -6.56
CA ALA A 25 -16.46 -2.48 -5.98
C ALA A 25 -16.04 -1.29 -5.10
N VAL A 26 -14.94 -1.43 -4.35
CA VAL A 26 -14.44 -0.35 -3.49
C VAL A 26 -13.91 0.82 -4.32
N LEU A 27 -13.23 0.55 -5.45
CA LEU A 27 -12.71 1.59 -6.34
C LEU A 27 -13.79 2.44 -7.02
N GLU A 28 -15.02 1.96 -7.09
CA GLU A 28 -16.18 2.77 -7.57
C GLU A 28 -16.59 3.86 -6.56
N ILE A 29 -16.15 3.76 -5.29
CA ILE A 29 -16.65 4.58 -4.20
C ILE A 29 -15.57 5.51 -3.64
N VAL A 30 -14.30 5.03 -3.56
CA VAL A 30 -13.21 5.76 -2.90
C VAL A 30 -12.57 6.79 -3.83
N SER A 31 -11.99 7.84 -3.24
CA SER A 31 -11.19 8.84 -3.95
C SER A 31 -9.69 8.57 -3.88
N SER A 32 -9.24 7.80 -2.89
CA SER A 32 -7.85 7.37 -2.77
C SER A 32 -7.75 5.93 -2.26
N ALA A 33 -6.69 5.24 -2.65
CA ALA A 33 -6.44 3.84 -2.29
C ALA A 33 -4.98 3.64 -1.87
N ASN A 34 -4.78 2.94 -0.75
CA ASN A 34 -3.47 2.51 -0.29
C ASN A 34 -3.21 1.12 -0.86
N ILE A 35 -2.26 1.01 -1.79
CA ILE A 35 -2.01 -0.22 -2.55
C ILE A 35 -0.90 -1.01 -1.87
N ALA A 36 -1.19 -2.26 -1.52
CA ALA A 36 -0.21 -3.19 -0.98
C ALA A 36 1.01 -3.32 -1.90
N CYS A 37 2.18 -3.51 -1.29
CA CYS A 37 3.47 -3.51 -2.00
C CYS A 37 4.18 -4.88 -1.95
N GLY A 38 3.46 -5.95 -1.61
CA GLY A 38 3.96 -7.31 -1.64
C GLY A 38 4.61 -7.81 -0.34
N PHE A 39 4.85 -6.95 0.65
CA PHE A 39 5.50 -7.34 1.90
C PHE A 39 4.53 -7.91 2.95
N HIS A 40 3.37 -7.31 3.11
CA HIS A 40 2.32 -7.87 3.99
C HIS A 40 1.22 -8.59 3.21
N ALA A 41 1.02 -8.21 1.96
CA ALA A 41 0.00 -8.74 1.06
C ALA A 41 0.27 -8.26 -0.37
N GLY A 42 -0.52 -8.74 -1.33
CA GLY A 42 -0.45 -8.31 -2.71
C GLY A 42 0.57 -9.07 -3.55
N SER A 43 0.09 -9.83 -4.53
CA SER A 43 0.96 -10.39 -5.57
C SER A 43 1.18 -9.37 -6.69
N PRO A 44 2.32 -9.40 -7.40
CA PRO A 44 2.58 -8.45 -8.49
C PRO A 44 1.47 -8.36 -9.53
N GLU A 45 0.92 -9.49 -9.94
CA GLU A 45 -0.21 -9.55 -10.89
C GLU A 45 -1.49 -8.93 -10.31
N GLY A 46 -1.81 -9.26 -9.05
CA GLY A 46 -2.96 -8.71 -8.34
C GLY A 46 -2.87 -7.20 -8.17
N ILE A 47 -1.71 -6.71 -7.76
CA ILE A 47 -1.42 -5.27 -7.64
C ILE A 47 -1.60 -4.57 -8.99
N LEU A 48 -1.04 -5.12 -10.07
CA LEU A 48 -1.17 -4.55 -11.41
C LEU A 48 -2.64 -4.48 -11.87
N LYS A 49 -3.44 -5.50 -11.55
CA LYS A 49 -4.87 -5.54 -11.83
C LYS A 49 -5.62 -4.45 -11.06
N THR A 50 -5.33 -4.29 -9.77
CA THR A 50 -5.92 -3.24 -8.93
C THR A 50 -5.55 -1.84 -9.44
N LEU A 51 -4.30 -1.62 -9.86
CA LEU A 51 -3.85 -0.35 -10.44
C LEU A 51 -4.57 -0.01 -11.74
N LYS A 52 -4.80 -0.98 -12.62
CA LYS A 52 -5.59 -0.77 -13.85
C LYS A 52 -7.02 -0.33 -13.53
N ALA A 53 -7.65 -0.96 -12.53
CA ALA A 53 -8.98 -0.58 -12.09
C ALA A 53 -8.99 0.81 -11.42
N ALA A 54 -8.01 1.13 -10.58
CA ALA A 54 -7.86 2.45 -9.97
C ALA A 54 -7.73 3.56 -11.03
N LYS A 55 -6.99 3.30 -12.11
CA LYS A 55 -6.90 4.24 -13.24
C LYS A 55 -8.25 4.48 -13.91
N GLN A 56 -9.04 3.43 -14.15
CA GLN A 56 -10.37 3.56 -14.77
C GLN A 56 -11.31 4.43 -13.95
N HIS A 57 -11.21 4.36 -12.61
CA HIS A 57 -12.04 5.14 -11.69
C HIS A 57 -11.39 6.45 -11.26
N GLN A 58 -10.21 6.81 -11.78
CA GLN A 58 -9.47 8.04 -11.45
C GLN A 58 -9.15 8.16 -9.95
N VAL A 59 -8.93 7.04 -9.27
CA VAL A 59 -8.60 6.97 -7.85
C VAL A 59 -7.12 7.29 -7.66
N ALA A 60 -6.80 8.21 -6.74
CA ALA A 60 -5.42 8.49 -6.34
C ALA A 60 -4.82 7.28 -5.62
N ILE A 61 -3.54 6.97 -5.86
CA ILE A 61 -2.88 5.81 -5.27
C ILE A 61 -1.70 6.20 -4.39
N GLY A 62 -1.59 5.52 -3.26
CA GLY A 62 -0.47 5.58 -2.32
C GLY A 62 0.16 4.22 -2.10
N ALA A 63 1.43 4.22 -1.68
CA ALA A 63 2.15 3.00 -1.32
C ALA A 63 1.79 2.57 0.10
N HIS A 64 1.27 1.36 0.24
CA HIS A 64 0.91 0.75 1.53
C HIS A 64 2.04 -0.17 1.99
N VAL A 65 3.09 0.45 2.51
CA VAL A 65 4.33 -0.23 2.91
C VAL A 65 4.19 -0.90 4.28
N ALA A 66 4.86 -2.01 4.48
CA ALA A 66 4.74 -2.82 5.69
C ALA A 66 6.06 -3.50 6.07
N TYR A 67 6.09 -4.08 7.26
CA TYR A 67 7.09 -5.09 7.59
C TYR A 67 6.98 -6.30 6.64
N PRO A 68 8.10 -7.04 6.40
CA PRO A 68 8.10 -8.25 5.57
C PRO A 68 7.45 -9.42 6.30
N ASP A 69 6.12 -9.43 6.39
CA ASP A 69 5.34 -10.35 7.21
C ASP A 69 4.05 -10.78 6.49
N LEU A 70 4.19 -11.58 5.45
CA LEU A 70 3.03 -12.15 4.74
C LEU A 70 2.16 -13.02 5.66
N VAL A 71 2.79 -13.84 6.50
CA VAL A 71 2.07 -14.76 7.39
C VAL A 71 1.22 -14.02 8.42
N GLY A 72 1.77 -12.97 9.02
CA GLY A 72 1.06 -12.13 10.00
C GLY A 72 0.34 -10.94 9.39
N PHE A 73 0.27 -10.85 8.08
CA PHE A 73 -0.37 -9.72 7.38
C PHE A 73 0.19 -8.36 7.79
N GLY A 74 1.50 -8.30 8.10
CA GLY A 74 2.17 -7.08 8.56
C GLY A 74 1.70 -6.56 9.92
N ARG A 75 0.95 -7.35 10.68
CA ARG A 75 0.39 -6.93 11.98
C ARG A 75 1.19 -7.40 13.18
N ARG A 76 2.23 -8.20 12.96
CA ARG A 76 3.17 -8.61 14.01
C ARG A 76 4.28 -7.58 14.10
N ASN A 77 4.58 -7.15 15.33
CA ASN A 77 5.72 -6.26 15.56
C ASN A 77 7.03 -7.00 15.26
N MET A 78 7.97 -6.31 14.60
CA MET A 78 9.26 -6.86 14.22
C MET A 78 10.37 -5.91 14.67
N ASP A 79 11.37 -6.46 15.34
CA ASP A 79 12.57 -5.72 15.75
C ASP A 79 13.58 -5.74 14.59
N ILE A 80 13.50 -4.73 13.73
CA ILE A 80 14.33 -4.59 12.52
C ILE A 80 15.10 -3.27 12.63
N ALA A 81 16.38 -3.29 12.25
CA ALA A 81 17.21 -2.09 12.24
C ALA A 81 16.65 -1.00 11.31
N SER A 82 16.81 0.27 11.68
CA SER A 82 16.23 1.40 10.94
C SER A 82 16.71 1.50 9.50
N ASP A 83 17.97 1.17 9.23
CA ASP A 83 18.53 1.16 7.88
C ASP A 83 17.94 0.04 7.01
N GLU A 84 17.69 -1.13 7.60
CA GLU A 84 17.01 -2.24 6.93
C GLU A 84 15.55 -1.88 6.60
N ILE A 85 14.80 -1.30 7.55
CA ILE A 85 13.43 -0.83 7.30
C ILE A 85 13.42 0.26 6.22
N THR A 86 14.39 1.16 6.25
CA THR A 86 14.52 2.21 5.24
C THR A 86 14.67 1.59 3.84
N ALA A 87 15.55 0.60 3.69
CA ALA A 87 15.72 -0.12 2.44
C ALA A 87 14.44 -0.84 2.00
N ASP A 88 13.77 -1.51 2.93
CA ASP A 88 12.49 -2.20 2.68
C ASP A 88 11.39 -1.25 2.19
N VAL A 89 11.28 -0.08 2.79
CA VAL A 89 10.29 0.94 2.39
C VAL A 89 10.61 1.50 1.01
N ILE A 90 11.87 1.83 0.73
CA ILE A 90 12.30 2.30 -0.60
C ILE A 90 12.01 1.24 -1.66
N TYR A 91 12.30 -0.02 -1.38
CA TYR A 91 12.05 -1.14 -2.28
C TYR A 91 10.55 -1.27 -2.59
N GLN A 92 9.69 -1.23 -1.59
CA GLN A 92 8.25 -1.34 -1.74
C GLN A 92 7.67 -0.18 -2.56
N ILE A 93 8.09 1.05 -2.26
CA ILE A 93 7.67 2.23 -3.03
C ILE A 93 8.13 2.11 -4.48
N GLY A 94 9.38 1.74 -4.72
CA GLY A 94 9.94 1.56 -6.05
C GLY A 94 9.22 0.48 -6.86
N ALA A 95 8.88 -0.64 -6.23
CA ALA A 95 8.11 -1.71 -6.86
C ALA A 95 6.72 -1.22 -7.31
N LEU A 96 6.00 -0.53 -6.42
CA LEU A 96 4.69 0.02 -6.77
C LEU A 96 4.79 1.12 -7.83
N GLN A 97 5.78 2.00 -7.75
CA GLN A 97 6.04 3.03 -8.77
C GLN A 97 6.27 2.42 -10.15
N GLY A 98 7.04 1.33 -10.23
CA GLY A 98 7.28 0.60 -11.47
C GLY A 98 6.00 0.06 -12.08
N LEU A 99 5.17 -0.60 -11.29
CA LEU A 99 3.87 -1.12 -11.73
C LEU A 99 2.88 0.01 -12.10
N ALA A 100 2.84 1.07 -11.30
CA ALA A 100 1.99 2.23 -11.57
C ALA A 100 2.38 2.92 -12.89
N LYS A 101 3.67 3.12 -13.12
CA LYS A 101 4.18 3.68 -14.38
C LYS A 101 3.78 2.85 -15.59
N ALA A 102 3.82 1.52 -15.48
CA ALA A 102 3.44 0.62 -16.57
C ALA A 102 1.97 0.78 -17.00
N VAL A 103 1.10 1.24 -16.09
CA VAL A 103 -0.32 1.53 -16.40
C VAL A 103 -0.60 3.03 -16.57
N GLY A 104 0.41 3.89 -16.56
CA GLY A 104 0.26 5.34 -16.73
C GLY A 104 -0.30 6.05 -15.51
N MET A 105 0.06 5.60 -14.31
CA MET A 105 -0.29 6.21 -13.02
C MET A 105 0.96 6.66 -12.26
N LYS A 106 0.75 7.48 -11.23
CA LYS A 106 1.78 7.90 -10.29
C LYS A 106 1.37 7.56 -8.86
N VAL A 107 2.32 7.06 -8.06
CA VAL A 107 2.17 6.98 -6.61
C VAL A 107 2.32 8.38 -6.04
N THR A 108 1.32 8.86 -5.30
CA THR A 108 1.24 10.26 -4.85
C THR A 108 1.46 10.44 -3.36
N TYR A 109 1.37 9.35 -2.58
CA TYR A 109 1.59 9.38 -1.13
C TYR A 109 2.01 8.00 -0.62
N VAL A 110 2.37 7.94 0.66
CA VAL A 110 2.70 6.70 1.38
C VAL A 110 1.84 6.62 2.63
N LYS A 111 1.28 5.45 2.89
CA LYS A 111 0.61 5.13 4.14
C LYS A 111 1.16 3.80 4.67
N PRO A 112 1.90 3.79 5.78
CA PRO A 112 2.35 2.54 6.39
C PRO A 112 1.18 1.66 6.83
N HIS A 113 1.41 0.35 6.80
CA HIS A 113 0.43 -0.67 7.18
C HIS A 113 0.76 -1.28 8.54
N GLY A 114 -0.29 -1.61 9.30
CA GLY A 114 -0.24 -2.51 10.43
C GLY A 114 0.77 -2.12 11.52
N ALA A 115 1.62 -3.07 11.92
CA ALA A 115 2.59 -2.88 13.00
C ALA A 115 3.62 -1.80 12.67
N LEU A 116 4.03 -1.64 11.41
CA LEU A 116 4.94 -0.57 11.00
C LEU A 116 4.32 0.80 11.26
N TYR A 117 3.05 1.00 10.94
CA TYR A 117 2.33 2.24 11.23
C TYR A 117 2.35 2.58 12.72
N ASN A 118 2.04 1.59 13.57
CA ASN A 118 2.03 1.78 15.03
C ASN A 118 3.43 2.08 15.57
N THR A 119 4.47 1.41 15.06
CA THR A 119 5.86 1.65 15.48
C THR A 119 6.33 3.06 15.11
N ILE A 120 6.06 3.53 13.90
CA ILE A 120 6.41 4.88 13.44
C ILE A 120 5.78 5.95 14.34
N ALA A 121 4.58 5.73 14.85
CA ALA A 121 3.91 6.68 15.74
C ALA A 121 4.66 6.91 17.07
N HIS A 122 5.54 6.00 17.48
CA HIS A 122 6.26 6.04 18.75
C HIS A 122 7.77 6.10 18.60
N ASP A 123 8.32 5.75 17.45
CA ASP A 123 9.75 5.71 17.18
C ASP A 123 10.15 6.78 16.17
N LEU A 124 10.74 7.87 16.69
CA LEU A 124 11.16 9.00 15.87
C LEU A 124 12.26 8.63 14.86
N SER A 125 13.04 7.58 15.11
CA SER A 125 14.08 7.14 14.16
C SER A 125 13.50 6.64 12.85
N LEU A 126 12.26 6.15 12.86
CA LEU A 126 11.56 5.64 11.69
C LEU A 126 10.75 6.71 10.94
N ILE A 127 10.45 7.83 11.57
CA ILE A 127 9.71 8.94 10.93
C ILE A 127 10.52 9.59 9.79
N HIS A 128 11.84 9.55 9.88
CA HIS A 128 12.75 10.20 8.93
C HIS A 128 13.19 9.28 7.77
N ILE A 129 12.46 8.22 7.51
CA ILE A 129 12.73 7.33 6.37
C ILE A 129 12.50 8.10 5.02
#